data_64427a7e9fe96500838594159250250a
#
_entry.id   64427a7e9fe96500838594159250250a
#
_cell.length_a   1.000
_cell.length_b   1.000
_cell.length_c   1.000
_cell.angle_alpha   90.00
_cell.angle_beta   90.00
_cell.angle_gamma   90.00
#
_symmetry.space_group_name_H-M   'P 1'
#
loop_
_entity.id
_entity.type
_entity.pdbx_description
1 polymer ?
#
loop_
_entity_poly.entity_id
_entity_poly.type
_entity_poly.pdbx_seq_one_letter_code
_entity_poly.pdbx_strand_id
1 'polypeptide(L)'
;MARVKMITPEEADAQTRKVYQGVIEQWGRISNFSKVLAHQPAALEGWMLPNEMIRLANIKSDPDYVKIQQLVIIKTSALNQSAYCMSHNVPLGTKIGLTAEQVAAAQGDDYMSSPALDARQKAAVRWADAVTRMTAHDDDVAFAEMKKHFTEQQIVELTVFCGMWNYSNRLCEALHVDLEHPDKRIEFQSK
;
A
#
# COMPACT_ATOMS: atom_id res chain seq x y z
N MET A 1 12.17 1.07 -18.73
CA MET A 1 10.97 1.11 -19.61
C MET A 1 10.12 -0.11 -19.31
N ALA A 2 8.84 0.08 -19.10
CA ALA A 2 7.92 -1.01 -18.78
C ALA A 2 7.96 -2.12 -19.84
N ARG A 3 7.79 -3.39 -19.41
CA ARG A 3 7.79 -4.58 -20.29
C ARG A 3 6.53 -4.72 -21.12
N VAL A 4 5.45 -4.07 -20.71
CA VAL A 4 4.18 -4.00 -21.45
C VAL A 4 3.85 -2.53 -21.72
N LYS A 5 3.10 -2.29 -22.80
CA LYS A 5 2.65 -0.93 -23.12
C LYS A 5 1.80 -0.38 -21.98
N MET A 6 2.02 0.86 -21.59
CA MET A 6 1.14 1.60 -20.71
C MET A 6 -0.05 2.15 -21.51
N ILE A 7 -1.27 1.70 -21.20
CA ILE A 7 -2.48 2.20 -21.86
C ILE A 7 -2.75 3.63 -21.38
N THR A 8 -2.71 4.60 -22.29
CA THR A 8 -3.04 5.99 -21.96
C THR A 8 -4.56 6.21 -21.94
N PRO A 9 -5.07 7.28 -21.32
CA PRO A 9 -6.49 7.60 -21.36
C PRO A 9 -7.07 7.72 -22.78
N GLU A 10 -6.26 8.21 -23.73
CA GLU A 10 -6.64 8.39 -25.13
C GLU A 10 -6.79 7.05 -25.86
N GLU A 11 -5.98 6.07 -25.49
CA GLU A 11 -5.95 4.73 -26.09
C GLU A 11 -6.94 3.75 -25.40
N ALA A 12 -7.45 4.14 -24.24
CA ALA A 12 -8.34 3.28 -23.44
C ALA A 12 -9.66 2.99 -24.16
N ASP A 13 -10.12 1.75 -24.10
CA ASP A 13 -11.48 1.38 -24.52
C ASP A 13 -12.55 1.91 -23.53
N ALA A 14 -13.81 1.67 -23.82
CA ALA A 14 -14.91 2.19 -23.01
C ALA A 14 -14.91 1.63 -21.57
N GLN A 15 -14.54 0.36 -21.38
CA GLN A 15 -14.47 -0.26 -20.06
C GLN A 15 -13.30 0.31 -19.27
N THR A 16 -12.13 0.39 -19.87
CA THR A 16 -10.91 0.96 -19.24
C THR A 16 -11.11 2.42 -18.88
N ARG A 17 -11.76 3.23 -19.75
CA ARG A 17 -12.09 4.63 -19.44
C ARG A 17 -12.96 4.77 -18.20
N LYS A 18 -13.98 3.90 -18.06
CA LYS A 18 -14.83 3.90 -16.85
C LYS A 18 -14.03 3.63 -15.58
N VAL A 19 -13.11 2.65 -15.61
CA VAL A 19 -12.25 2.37 -14.46
C VAL A 19 -11.29 3.52 -14.19
N TYR A 20 -10.72 4.13 -15.23
CA TYR A 20 -9.85 5.31 -15.08
C TYR A 20 -10.54 6.51 -14.45
N GLN A 21 -11.82 6.71 -14.70
CA GLN A 21 -12.58 7.75 -14.02
C GLN A 21 -12.61 7.52 -12.50
N GLY A 22 -12.86 6.28 -12.06
CA GLY A 22 -12.77 5.92 -10.64
C GLY A 22 -11.35 6.11 -10.06
N VAL A 23 -10.29 5.79 -10.84
CA VAL A 23 -8.90 6.06 -10.43
C VAL A 23 -8.67 7.55 -10.20
N ILE A 24 -9.16 8.41 -11.10
CA ILE A 24 -9.01 9.87 -10.98
C ILE A 24 -9.80 10.39 -9.78
N GLU A 25 -11.02 9.93 -9.57
CA GLU A 25 -11.85 10.32 -8.42
C GLU A 25 -11.20 9.93 -7.09
N GLN A 26 -10.52 8.79 -7.04
CA GLN A 26 -9.88 8.28 -5.82
C GLN A 26 -8.48 8.89 -5.57
N TRP A 27 -7.67 9.05 -6.63
CA TRP A 27 -6.24 9.38 -6.53
C TRP A 27 -5.82 10.65 -7.27
N GLY A 28 -6.75 11.34 -7.91
CA GLY A 28 -6.51 12.58 -8.66
C GLY A 28 -5.80 12.41 -9.99
N ARG A 29 -5.25 11.23 -10.27
CA ARG A 29 -4.52 10.94 -11.52
C ARG A 29 -4.36 9.46 -11.79
N ILE A 30 -4.08 9.10 -13.04
CA ILE A 30 -3.80 7.74 -13.48
C ILE A 30 -2.29 7.49 -13.37
N SER A 31 -1.89 6.58 -12.50
CA SER A 31 -0.50 6.16 -12.30
C SER A 31 -0.01 5.23 -13.41
N ASN A 32 1.31 5.09 -13.54
CA ASN A 32 1.91 4.12 -14.46
C ASN A 32 1.51 2.67 -14.11
N PHE A 33 1.40 2.35 -12.82
CA PHE A 33 0.82 1.11 -12.36
C PHE A 33 -0.60 0.90 -12.90
N SER A 34 -1.46 1.92 -12.80
CA SER A 34 -2.83 1.85 -13.34
C SER A 34 -2.85 1.66 -14.85
N LYS A 35 -1.94 2.32 -15.58
CA LYS A 35 -1.81 2.18 -17.05
C LYS A 35 -1.34 0.79 -17.48
N VAL A 36 -0.50 0.14 -16.68
CA VAL A 36 -0.07 -1.24 -16.91
C VAL A 36 -1.20 -2.21 -16.56
N LEU A 37 -1.84 -2.03 -15.39
CA LEU A 37 -2.90 -2.91 -14.93
C LEU A 37 -4.19 -2.78 -15.75
N ALA A 38 -4.34 -1.69 -16.51
CA ALA A 38 -5.47 -1.44 -17.41
C ALA A 38 -5.59 -2.43 -18.58
N HIS A 39 -4.55 -3.22 -18.87
CA HIS A 39 -4.68 -4.38 -19.77
C HIS A 39 -5.70 -5.41 -19.26
N GLN A 40 -6.01 -5.37 -17.96
CA GLN A 40 -7.06 -6.15 -17.31
C GLN A 40 -7.89 -5.22 -16.43
N PRO A 41 -8.89 -4.52 -16.97
CA PRO A 41 -9.66 -3.52 -16.22
C PRO A 41 -10.29 -4.05 -14.93
N ALA A 42 -10.76 -5.32 -14.94
CA ALA A 42 -11.31 -5.95 -13.74
C ALA A 42 -10.26 -6.12 -12.61
N ALA A 43 -8.99 -6.36 -12.95
CA ALA A 43 -7.92 -6.42 -11.95
C ALA A 43 -7.61 -5.05 -11.36
N LEU A 44 -7.65 -3.99 -12.18
CA LEU A 44 -7.49 -2.61 -11.71
C LEU A 44 -8.64 -2.21 -10.80
N GLU A 45 -9.89 -2.49 -11.17
CA GLU A 45 -11.07 -2.23 -10.34
C GLU A 45 -11.01 -2.99 -9.01
N GLY A 46 -10.66 -4.27 -9.05
CA GLY A 46 -10.50 -5.11 -7.85
C GLY A 46 -9.37 -4.63 -6.92
N TRP A 47 -8.30 -4.03 -7.46
CA TRP A 47 -7.24 -3.41 -6.65
C TRP A 47 -7.70 -2.10 -6.01
N MET A 48 -8.53 -1.32 -6.70
CA MET A 48 -9.03 -0.04 -6.19
C MET A 48 -10.03 -0.22 -5.05
N LEU A 49 -10.91 -1.21 -5.14
CA LEU A 49 -12.04 -1.38 -4.21
C LEU A 49 -11.65 -1.45 -2.73
N PRO A 50 -10.67 -2.26 -2.28
CA PRO A 50 -10.27 -2.26 -0.87
C PRO A 50 -9.61 -0.94 -0.44
N ASN A 51 -8.90 -0.25 -1.32
CA ASN A 51 -8.36 1.08 -1.01
C ASN A 51 -9.51 2.07 -0.70
N GLU A 52 -10.56 2.08 -1.51
CA GLU A 52 -11.71 2.95 -1.31
C GLU A 52 -12.50 2.57 -0.06
N MET A 53 -12.92 1.32 0.04
CA MET A 53 -13.87 0.87 1.05
C MET A 53 -13.25 0.73 2.46
N ILE A 54 -11.95 0.52 2.56
CA ILE A 54 -11.25 0.33 3.83
C ILE A 54 -10.38 1.54 4.16
N ARG A 55 -9.38 1.83 3.31
CA ARG A 55 -8.36 2.84 3.61
C ARG A 55 -8.91 4.26 3.61
N LEU A 56 -9.58 4.66 2.54
CA LEU A 56 -10.13 6.02 2.43
C LEU A 56 -11.26 6.25 3.41
N ALA A 57 -12.06 5.21 3.73
CA ALA A 57 -13.11 5.31 4.74
C ALA A 57 -12.55 5.67 6.14
N ASN A 58 -11.33 5.23 6.47
CA ASN A 58 -10.70 5.50 7.77
C ASN A 58 -10.00 6.86 7.86
N ILE A 59 -9.76 7.57 6.75
CA ILE A 59 -9.00 8.84 6.76
C ILE A 59 -9.62 9.88 7.70
N LYS A 60 -10.96 9.95 7.76
CA LYS A 60 -11.67 10.92 8.61
C LYS A 60 -12.04 10.37 9.98
N SER A 61 -12.31 9.06 10.07
CA SER A 61 -12.82 8.43 11.30
C SER A 61 -11.69 7.98 12.25
N ASP A 62 -10.57 7.49 11.72
CA ASP A 62 -9.42 7.03 12.49
C ASP A 62 -8.11 7.29 11.74
N PRO A 63 -7.63 8.55 11.70
CA PRO A 63 -6.41 8.91 10.98
C PRO A 63 -5.15 8.22 11.52
N ASP A 64 -5.12 7.84 12.82
CA ASP A 64 -4.00 7.11 13.39
C ASP A 64 -3.96 5.65 12.92
N TYR A 65 -5.12 5.05 12.70
CA TYR A 65 -5.19 3.73 12.09
C TYR A 65 -4.73 3.75 10.61
N VAL A 66 -5.03 4.82 9.88
CA VAL A 66 -4.50 4.99 8.50
C VAL A 66 -2.98 5.07 8.48
N LYS A 67 -2.35 5.70 9.48
CA LYS A 67 -0.88 5.67 9.63
C LYS A 67 -0.35 4.26 9.83
N ILE A 68 -1.05 3.44 10.62
CA ILE A 68 -0.69 2.02 10.82
C ILE A 68 -0.83 1.23 9.52
N GLN A 69 -1.93 1.39 8.78
CA GLN A 69 -2.09 0.79 7.46
C GLN A 69 -0.93 1.18 6.53
N GLN A 70 -0.51 2.45 6.59
CA GLN A 70 0.62 2.94 5.79
C GLN A 70 1.95 2.33 6.20
N LEU A 71 2.21 2.11 7.49
CA LEU A 71 3.42 1.43 7.98
C LEU A 71 3.47 -0.03 7.48
N VAL A 72 2.34 -0.75 7.49
CA VAL A 72 2.21 -2.11 6.91
C VAL A 72 2.58 -2.10 5.43
N ILE A 73 2.06 -1.15 4.67
CA ILE A 73 2.34 -0.97 3.24
C ILE A 73 3.82 -0.70 2.98
N ILE A 74 4.42 0.20 3.76
CA ILE A 74 5.84 0.55 3.66
C ILE A 74 6.70 -0.68 3.98
N LYS A 75 6.43 -1.40 5.08
CA LYS A 75 7.16 -2.61 5.46
C LYS A 75 7.10 -3.66 4.36
N THR A 76 5.90 -3.97 3.86
CA THR A 76 5.71 -4.94 2.77
C THR A 76 6.48 -4.54 1.52
N SER A 77 6.44 -3.25 1.15
CA SER A 77 7.13 -2.75 -0.05
C SER A 77 8.64 -2.75 0.10
N ALA A 78 9.16 -2.46 1.30
CA ALA A 78 10.58 -2.50 1.61
C ALA A 78 11.13 -3.93 1.53
N LEU A 79 10.43 -4.91 2.14
CA LEU A 79 10.80 -6.33 2.08
C LEU A 79 10.82 -6.89 0.66
N ASN A 80 9.87 -6.48 -0.16
CA ASN A 80 9.82 -6.87 -1.58
C ASN A 80 10.75 -6.01 -2.46
N GLN A 81 11.48 -5.05 -1.90
CA GLN A 81 12.40 -4.16 -2.61
C GLN A 81 11.75 -3.42 -3.80
N SER A 82 10.45 -3.13 -3.69
CA SER A 82 9.71 -2.48 -4.77
C SER A 82 9.96 -0.98 -4.81
N ALA A 83 10.88 -0.55 -5.68
CA ALA A 83 11.21 0.85 -5.88
C ALA A 83 9.99 1.68 -6.27
N TYR A 84 9.12 1.14 -7.12
CA TYR A 84 7.89 1.80 -7.56
C TYR A 84 6.96 2.08 -6.37
N CYS A 85 6.62 1.05 -5.60
CA CYS A 85 5.69 1.21 -4.48
C CYS A 85 6.27 2.09 -3.37
N MET A 86 7.58 1.98 -3.10
CA MET A 86 8.25 2.86 -2.13
C MET A 86 8.23 4.32 -2.57
N SER A 87 8.41 4.61 -3.87
CA SER A 87 8.40 5.98 -4.39
C SER A 87 7.06 6.70 -4.18
N HIS A 88 5.96 5.97 -4.08
CA HIS A 88 4.63 6.51 -3.78
C HIS A 88 4.31 6.48 -2.28
N ASN A 89 4.59 5.36 -1.62
CA ASN A 89 4.08 5.15 -0.26
C ASN A 89 4.91 5.86 0.82
N VAL A 90 6.19 6.13 0.62
CA VAL A 90 7.00 6.90 1.57
C VAL A 90 6.53 8.36 1.63
N PRO A 91 6.45 9.11 0.50
CA PRO A 91 5.94 10.47 0.53
C PRO A 91 4.50 10.57 1.04
N LEU A 92 3.65 9.59 0.69
CA LEU A 92 2.28 9.54 1.17
C LEU A 92 2.22 9.34 2.69
N GLY A 93 3.08 8.48 3.25
CA GLY A 93 3.22 8.29 4.69
C GLY A 93 3.58 9.60 5.41
N THR A 94 4.55 10.33 4.90
CA THR A 94 4.93 11.65 5.42
C THR A 94 3.76 12.64 5.34
N LYS A 95 3.05 12.66 4.22
CA LYS A 95 1.89 13.57 4.03
C LYS A 95 0.75 13.32 5.01
N ILE A 96 0.51 12.07 5.42
CA ILE A 96 -0.51 11.72 6.44
C ILE A 96 0.02 11.81 7.88
N GLY A 97 1.25 12.29 8.08
CA GLY A 97 1.82 12.60 9.39
C GLY A 97 2.67 11.49 10.02
N LEU A 98 3.20 10.54 9.24
CA LEU A 98 4.31 9.69 9.71
C LEU A 98 5.60 10.53 9.76
N THR A 99 6.39 10.37 10.82
CA THR A 99 7.71 10.98 10.90
C THR A 99 8.73 10.22 10.04
N ALA A 100 9.85 10.89 9.72
CA ALA A 100 10.94 10.24 8.96
C ALA A 100 11.50 9.04 9.72
N GLU A 101 11.57 9.12 11.06
CA GLU A 101 12.06 8.04 11.93
C GLU A 101 11.10 6.84 11.93
N GLN A 102 9.77 7.07 11.92
CA GLN A 102 8.76 6.01 11.81
C GLN A 102 8.85 5.30 10.46
N VAL A 103 8.99 6.07 9.39
CA VAL A 103 9.16 5.52 8.03
C VAL A 103 10.46 4.70 7.96
N ALA A 104 11.58 5.23 8.44
CA ALA A 104 12.87 4.53 8.45
C ALA A 104 12.80 3.24 9.28
N ALA A 105 12.16 3.29 10.46
CA ALA A 105 11.98 2.12 11.30
C ALA A 105 11.16 1.02 10.59
N ALA A 106 10.05 1.38 9.92
CA ALA A 106 9.25 0.41 9.18
C ALA A 106 9.99 -0.22 8.00
N GLN A 107 10.90 0.52 7.36
CA GLN A 107 11.73 0.00 6.26
C GLN A 107 12.82 -0.97 6.74
N GLY A 108 13.37 -0.74 7.94
CA GLY A 108 14.49 -1.50 8.50
C GLY A 108 14.08 -2.84 9.12
N ASP A 109 15.08 -3.62 9.53
CA ASP A 109 14.89 -4.89 10.23
C ASP A 109 14.81 -4.70 11.75
N ASP A 110 15.38 -3.61 12.29
CA ASP A 110 15.43 -3.32 13.73
C ASP A 110 14.18 -2.59 14.28
N TYR A 111 13.05 -2.68 13.58
CA TYR A 111 11.81 -1.96 13.92
C TYR A 111 11.31 -2.27 15.35
N MET A 112 11.55 -3.48 15.86
CA MET A 112 11.13 -3.87 17.21
C MET A 112 11.86 -3.09 18.29
N SER A 113 13.13 -2.73 18.09
CA SER A 113 13.94 -1.95 19.03
C SER A 113 13.79 -0.43 18.86
N SER A 114 13.20 0.01 17.75
CA SER A 114 13.08 1.45 17.44
C SER A 114 12.19 2.18 18.46
N PRO A 115 12.65 3.29 19.03
CA PRO A 115 11.81 4.15 19.87
C PRO A 115 10.80 4.99 19.08
N ALA A 116 10.91 5.04 17.76
CA ALA A 116 10.01 5.82 16.90
C ALA A 116 8.62 5.16 16.74
N LEU A 117 8.51 3.85 16.98
CA LEU A 117 7.27 3.11 16.87
C LEU A 117 6.74 2.77 18.27
N ASP A 118 5.46 3.01 18.50
CA ASP A 118 4.76 2.52 19.68
C ASP A 118 4.46 1.01 19.60
N ALA A 119 3.90 0.44 20.68
CA ALA A 119 3.62 -1.00 20.75
C ALA A 119 2.62 -1.47 19.69
N ARG A 120 1.58 -0.65 19.40
CA ARG A 120 0.56 -0.93 18.39
C ARG A 120 1.15 -0.92 16.98
N GLN A 121 2.00 0.06 16.69
CA GLN A 121 2.69 0.18 15.40
C GLN A 121 3.69 -0.97 15.20
N LYS A 122 4.46 -1.32 16.24
CA LYS A 122 5.39 -2.47 16.21
C LYS A 122 4.68 -3.79 15.93
N ALA A 123 3.52 -4.03 16.57
CA ALA A 123 2.71 -5.22 16.31
C ALA A 123 2.29 -5.32 14.84
N ALA A 124 1.80 -4.21 14.24
CA ALA A 124 1.38 -4.17 12.85
C ALA A 124 2.55 -4.36 11.87
N VAL A 125 3.70 -3.71 12.12
CA VAL A 125 4.90 -3.85 11.29
C VAL A 125 5.46 -5.28 11.36
N ARG A 126 5.49 -5.90 12.57
CA ARG A 126 5.87 -7.30 12.75
C ARG A 126 4.93 -8.25 12.00
N TRP A 127 3.63 -7.99 12.07
CA TRP A 127 2.65 -8.78 11.33
C TRP A 127 2.88 -8.70 9.81
N ALA A 128 3.11 -7.49 9.29
CA ALA A 128 3.43 -7.29 7.87
C ALA A 128 4.72 -8.01 7.45
N ASP A 129 5.73 -8.01 8.31
CA ASP A 129 6.98 -8.76 8.09
C ASP A 129 6.70 -10.26 7.98
N ALA A 130 6.02 -10.85 8.96
CA ALA A 130 5.70 -12.27 9.01
C ALA A 130 4.81 -12.71 7.83
N VAL A 131 3.77 -11.92 7.49
CA VAL A 131 2.88 -12.22 6.35
C VAL A 131 3.64 -12.14 5.04
N THR A 132 4.50 -11.13 4.84
CA THR A 132 5.26 -10.95 3.60
C THR A 132 6.28 -12.07 3.40
N ARG A 133 6.94 -12.52 4.47
CA ARG A 133 7.91 -13.62 4.45
C ARG A 133 7.25 -15.02 4.46
N MET A 134 5.92 -15.08 4.56
CA MET A 134 5.16 -16.34 4.65
C MET A 134 5.51 -17.16 5.90
N THR A 135 5.81 -16.50 7.02
CA THR A 135 6.11 -17.13 8.33
C THR A 135 5.00 -16.91 9.36
N ALA A 136 3.97 -16.15 9.01
CA ALA A 136 2.89 -15.79 9.93
C ALA A 136 2.10 -17.00 10.48
N HIS A 137 2.06 -18.11 9.74
CA HIS A 137 1.33 -19.32 10.16
C HIS A 137 1.98 -20.04 11.35
N ASP A 138 3.27 -19.83 11.59
CA ASP A 138 4.01 -20.39 12.73
C ASP A 138 4.37 -19.34 13.80
N ASP A 139 3.97 -18.06 13.62
CA ASP A 139 4.26 -16.97 14.57
C ASP A 139 3.06 -16.64 15.45
N ASP A 140 2.71 -17.56 16.36
CA ASP A 140 1.65 -17.34 17.36
C ASP A 140 1.92 -16.13 18.25
N VAL A 141 3.18 -15.75 18.47
CA VAL A 141 3.56 -14.59 19.27
C VAL A 141 3.18 -13.31 18.54
N ALA A 142 3.48 -13.19 17.23
CA ALA A 142 3.06 -12.04 16.43
C ALA A 142 1.53 -11.92 16.40
N PHE A 143 0.82 -13.05 16.22
CA PHE A 143 -0.64 -13.04 16.20
C PHE A 143 -1.24 -12.66 17.57
N ALA A 144 -0.66 -13.14 18.66
CA ALA A 144 -1.08 -12.75 20.03
C ALA A 144 -0.89 -11.24 20.27
N GLU A 145 0.22 -10.63 19.77
CA GLU A 145 0.41 -9.18 19.85
C GLU A 145 -0.62 -8.44 19.02
N MET A 146 -0.95 -8.92 17.82
CA MET A 146 -2.03 -8.32 17.01
C MET A 146 -3.35 -8.29 17.78
N LYS A 147 -3.74 -9.38 18.45
CA LYS A 147 -4.99 -9.46 19.24
C LYS A 147 -5.04 -8.52 20.44
N LYS A 148 -3.89 -8.08 20.98
CA LYS A 148 -3.85 -7.10 22.07
C LYS A 148 -4.18 -5.68 21.60
N HIS A 149 -3.90 -5.37 20.35
CA HIS A 149 -3.93 -3.99 19.81
C HIS A 149 -5.01 -3.75 18.77
N PHE A 150 -5.56 -4.82 18.16
CA PHE A 150 -6.46 -4.73 17.02
C PHE A 150 -7.67 -5.66 17.19
N THR A 151 -8.82 -5.20 16.70
CA THR A 151 -10.00 -6.05 16.53
C THR A 151 -9.75 -7.08 15.42
N GLU A 152 -10.54 -8.15 15.38
CA GLU A 152 -10.46 -9.17 14.32
C GLU A 152 -10.66 -8.55 12.94
N GLN A 153 -11.59 -7.59 12.82
CA GLN A 153 -11.77 -6.82 11.57
C GLN A 153 -10.48 -6.11 11.15
N GLN A 154 -9.84 -5.37 12.07
CA GLN A 154 -8.59 -4.65 11.78
C GLN A 154 -7.43 -5.60 11.44
N ILE A 155 -7.36 -6.77 12.08
CA ILE A 155 -6.35 -7.80 11.75
C ILE A 155 -6.56 -8.28 10.30
N VAL A 156 -7.80 -8.55 9.90
CA VAL A 156 -8.13 -8.94 8.52
C VAL A 156 -7.79 -7.82 7.55
N GLU A 157 -8.16 -6.58 7.84
CA GLU A 157 -7.85 -5.40 7.00
C GLU A 157 -6.34 -5.22 6.79
N LEU A 158 -5.54 -5.26 7.86
CA LEU A 158 -4.07 -5.13 7.76
C LEU A 158 -3.46 -6.30 6.98
N THR A 159 -4.00 -7.51 7.12
CA THR A 159 -3.57 -8.68 6.34
C THR A 159 -3.93 -8.53 4.86
N VAL A 160 -5.12 -8.01 4.55
CA VAL A 160 -5.54 -7.69 3.18
C VAL A 160 -4.59 -6.66 2.55
N PHE A 161 -4.25 -5.57 3.26
CA PHE A 161 -3.29 -4.58 2.74
C PHE A 161 -1.91 -5.19 2.50
N CYS A 162 -1.42 -6.02 3.41
CA CYS A 162 -0.18 -6.75 3.20
C CYS A 162 -0.24 -7.61 1.91
N GLY A 163 -1.32 -8.36 1.72
CA GLY A 163 -1.55 -9.16 0.50
C GLY A 163 -1.61 -8.32 -0.77
N MET A 164 -2.34 -7.21 -0.75
CA MET A 164 -2.47 -6.29 -1.88
C MET A 164 -1.13 -5.68 -2.30
N TRP A 165 -0.30 -5.25 -1.32
CA TRP A 165 1.03 -4.71 -1.65
C TRP A 165 2.01 -5.80 -2.05
N ASN A 166 1.90 -7.01 -1.53
CA ASN A 166 2.62 -8.16 -2.08
C ASN A 166 2.26 -8.40 -3.57
N TYR A 167 0.98 -8.29 -3.93
CA TYR A 167 0.52 -8.37 -5.31
C TYR A 167 1.09 -7.25 -6.17
N SER A 168 0.87 -5.98 -5.78
CA SER A 168 1.29 -4.83 -6.59
C SER A 168 2.80 -4.70 -6.68
N ASN A 169 3.55 -4.99 -5.61
CA ASN A 169 5.01 -5.00 -5.62
C ASN A 169 5.54 -5.98 -6.68
N ARG A 170 5.07 -7.23 -6.65
CA ARG A 170 5.49 -8.26 -7.61
C ARG A 170 5.11 -7.91 -9.04
N LEU A 171 3.95 -7.32 -9.26
CA LEU A 171 3.52 -6.86 -10.58
C LEU A 171 4.43 -5.73 -11.08
N CYS A 172 4.69 -4.72 -10.26
CA CYS A 172 5.56 -3.60 -10.63
C CYS A 172 6.97 -4.07 -10.97
N GLU A 173 7.57 -4.94 -10.17
CA GLU A 173 8.91 -5.47 -10.40
C GLU A 173 8.95 -6.39 -11.63
N ALA A 174 8.01 -7.34 -11.74
CA ALA A 174 7.98 -8.27 -12.88
C ALA A 174 7.77 -7.57 -14.22
N LEU A 175 6.96 -6.50 -14.27
CA LEU A 175 6.64 -5.76 -15.49
C LEU A 175 7.49 -4.49 -15.66
N HIS A 176 8.46 -4.24 -14.78
CA HIS A 176 9.35 -3.06 -14.81
C HIS A 176 8.56 -1.76 -14.97
N VAL A 177 7.56 -1.55 -14.11
CA VAL A 177 6.75 -0.34 -14.17
C VAL A 177 7.63 0.89 -13.92
N ASP A 178 7.64 1.82 -14.87
CA ASP A 178 8.47 3.04 -14.79
C ASP A 178 8.00 3.93 -13.63
N LEU A 179 8.95 4.51 -12.90
CA LEU A 179 8.66 5.50 -11.86
C LEU A 179 8.05 6.75 -12.48
N GLU A 180 7.08 7.35 -11.83
CA GLU A 180 6.63 8.70 -12.17
C GLU A 180 7.65 9.74 -11.71
N HIS A 181 7.67 10.86 -12.44
CA HIS A 181 8.35 12.05 -11.96
C HIS A 181 7.79 12.42 -10.56
N PRO A 182 8.61 12.90 -9.60
CA PRO A 182 8.15 13.25 -8.25
C PRO A 182 6.87 14.07 -8.20
N ASP A 183 6.71 15.05 -9.12
CA ASP A 183 5.53 15.92 -9.21
C ASP A 183 4.27 15.22 -9.74
N LYS A 184 4.41 13.98 -10.21
CA LYS A 184 3.32 13.17 -10.78
C LYS A 184 2.98 11.94 -9.94
N ARG A 185 3.41 11.89 -8.68
CA ARG A 185 3.05 10.80 -7.75
C ARG A 185 1.60 10.94 -7.32
N ILE A 186 0.98 9.81 -7.00
CA ILE A 186 -0.40 9.79 -6.49
C ILE A 186 -0.49 10.46 -5.11
N GLU A 187 -1.64 11.05 -4.82
CA GLU A 187 -1.94 11.69 -3.55
C GLU A 187 -3.35 11.31 -3.10
N PHE A 188 -3.60 11.27 -1.79
CA PHE A 188 -4.97 11.17 -1.30
C PHE A 188 -5.76 12.41 -1.70
N GLN A 189 -6.92 12.19 -2.30
CA GLN A 189 -7.89 13.25 -2.51
C GLN A 189 -8.68 13.44 -1.20
N SER A 190 -8.57 14.62 -0.60
CA SER A 190 -9.48 15.04 0.46
C SER A 190 -10.81 15.42 -0.18
N LYS A 191 -11.77 14.49 -0.18
CA LYS A 191 -13.16 14.82 -0.49
C LYS A 191 -13.82 15.51 0.69
#